data_5205b1931c5ab039c573ce5132dd2a81
#
_entry.id   5205b1931c5ab039c573ce5132dd2a81
#
_cell.length_a   1.000
_cell.length_b   1.000
_cell.length_c   1.000
_cell.angle_alpha   90.00
_cell.angle_beta   90.00
_cell.angle_gamma   90.00
#
_symmetry.space_group_name_H-M   'P 1'
#
loop_
_entity.id
_entity.type
_entity.pdbx_description
1 polymer ?
#
loop_
_entity_poly.entity_id
_entity_poly.type
_entity_poly.pdbx_seq_one_letter_code
_entity_poly.pdbx_strand_id
1 'polypeptide(L)'
;MAIEYLGLSEINGPLVVLEGVKNASYEEIVEFHMDDGTRKIGRIIEIYEDKAVIQVFEGTDGMSLGNTHTRLTAVSYTHLTLPTTS
;
A
#
# COMPACT_ATOMS: atom_id res chain seq x y z
N MET A 1 -10.12 11.48 -2.59
CA MET A 1 -8.85 12.00 -3.01
C MET A 1 -7.73 11.10 -2.53
N ALA A 2 -6.84 10.73 -3.39
CA ALA A 2 -5.78 9.83 -3.01
C ALA A 2 -4.63 10.60 -2.36
N ILE A 3 -3.97 9.99 -1.40
CA ILE A 3 -2.85 10.58 -0.73
C ILE A 3 -1.62 9.78 -1.13
N GLU A 4 -0.59 10.44 -1.53
CA GLU A 4 0.63 9.78 -1.95
C GLU A 4 1.76 10.05 -0.99
N TYR A 5 2.54 9.03 -0.68
CA TYR A 5 3.67 9.13 0.21
C TYR A 5 4.92 8.70 -0.53
N LEU A 6 6.02 9.32 -0.29
CA LEU A 6 7.28 8.94 -0.90
C LEU A 6 8.10 8.16 0.12
N GLY A 7 8.56 7.00 -0.29
CA GLY A 7 9.42 6.21 0.57
C GLY A 7 8.65 5.31 1.50
N LEU A 8 9.35 4.36 2.08
CA LEU A 8 8.77 3.41 3.01
C LEU A 8 9.64 3.40 4.24
N SER A 9 9.07 3.04 5.37
CA SER A 9 9.83 2.97 6.59
C SER A 9 10.57 1.65 6.67
N GLU A 10 9.98 0.57 6.20
CA GLU A 10 10.60 -0.73 6.31
C GLU A 10 10.04 -1.68 5.30
N ILE A 11 10.84 -2.62 4.83
CA ILE A 11 10.39 -3.69 3.95
C ILE A 11 10.80 -4.99 4.62
N ASN A 12 9.83 -5.89 4.83
CA ASN A 12 10.11 -7.11 5.54
C ASN A 12 9.33 -8.23 4.87
N GLY A 13 9.99 -8.93 3.97
CA GLY A 13 9.34 -10.00 3.20
C GLY A 13 8.24 -9.40 2.34
N PRO A 14 7.05 -9.92 2.39
CA PRO A 14 5.98 -9.38 1.56
C PRO A 14 5.30 -8.16 2.20
N LEU A 15 5.81 -7.71 3.35
CA LEU A 15 5.18 -6.62 4.06
C LEU A 15 6.00 -5.34 3.98
N VAL A 16 5.34 -4.22 3.95
CA VAL A 16 6.03 -2.94 4.01
C VAL A 16 5.37 -2.11 5.10
N VAL A 17 6.13 -1.22 5.71
CA VAL A 17 5.63 -0.34 6.75
C VAL A 17 5.74 1.10 6.26
N LEU A 18 4.64 1.83 6.34
CA LEU A 18 4.60 3.21 5.93
C LEU A 18 4.32 4.05 7.18
N GLU A 19 5.11 5.08 7.43
CA GLU A 19 4.93 5.94 8.58
C GLU A 19 4.32 7.25 8.18
N GLY A 20 3.76 7.96 9.12
CA GLY A 20 3.17 9.26 8.87
C GLY A 20 1.83 9.17 8.15
N VAL A 21 1.19 8.01 8.25
CA VAL A 21 -0.02 7.78 7.51
C VAL A 21 -1.21 8.33 8.26
N LYS A 22 -2.09 9.05 7.55
CA LYS A 22 -3.27 9.57 8.14
C LYS A 22 -4.46 9.15 7.33
N ASN A 23 -5.56 8.93 7.97
CA ASN A 23 -6.81 8.57 7.28
C ASN A 23 -6.74 7.24 6.55
N ALA A 24 -5.88 6.34 7.00
CA ALA A 24 -5.82 5.02 6.40
C ALA A 24 -6.87 4.11 7.04
N SER A 25 -7.32 3.13 6.32
CA SER A 25 -8.32 2.20 6.82
C SER A 25 -7.85 0.77 6.65
N TYR A 26 -8.32 -0.12 7.50
CA TYR A 26 -7.96 -1.52 7.38
C TYR A 26 -8.48 -2.02 6.05
N GLU A 27 -7.72 -2.86 5.44
CA GLU A 27 -8.03 -3.48 4.15
C GLU A 27 -8.14 -2.49 3.00
N GLU A 28 -7.66 -1.28 3.18
CA GLU A 28 -7.65 -0.32 2.09
C GLU A 28 -6.64 -0.76 1.04
N ILE A 29 -6.97 -0.62 -0.21
CA ILE A 29 -6.07 -0.97 -1.31
C ILE A 29 -5.06 0.16 -1.50
N VAL A 30 -3.81 -0.22 -1.66
CA VAL A 30 -2.74 0.72 -1.78
C VAL A 30 -1.98 0.41 -3.06
N GLU A 31 -1.60 1.43 -3.81
CA GLU A 31 -0.82 1.26 -5.02
C GLU A 31 0.60 1.73 -4.77
N PHE A 32 1.56 0.98 -5.25
CA PHE A 32 2.96 1.36 -5.13
C PHE A 32 3.50 1.62 -6.53
N HIS A 33 4.15 2.74 -6.73
CA HIS A 33 4.72 3.10 -8.02
C HIS A 33 6.23 3.24 -7.86
N MET A 34 6.97 2.48 -8.62
CA MET A 34 8.42 2.50 -8.56
C MET A 34 8.99 3.41 -9.65
N ASP A 35 10.25 3.81 -9.50
CA ASP A 35 10.89 4.71 -10.44
C ASP A 35 10.98 4.16 -11.84
N ASP A 36 11.02 2.87 -12.00
CA ASP A 36 11.16 2.26 -13.30
C ASP A 36 9.81 2.07 -13.99
N GLY A 37 8.75 2.59 -13.41
CA GLY A 37 7.43 2.47 -13.99
C GLY A 37 6.65 1.26 -13.54
N THR A 38 7.22 0.40 -12.72
CA THR A 38 6.54 -0.77 -12.24
C THR A 38 5.51 -0.37 -11.20
N ARG A 39 4.39 -1.05 -11.17
CA ARG A 39 3.38 -0.79 -10.15
C ARG A 39 3.03 -2.07 -9.44
N LYS A 40 2.73 -1.98 -8.17
CA LYS A 40 2.31 -3.13 -7.37
C LYS A 40 1.11 -2.73 -6.54
N ILE A 41 0.35 -3.70 -6.11
CA ILE A 41 -0.84 -3.46 -5.33
C ILE A 41 -0.72 -4.20 -4.01
N GLY A 42 -1.17 -3.59 -2.97
CA GLY A 42 -1.22 -4.23 -1.66
C GLY A 42 -2.44 -3.80 -0.90
N ARG A 43 -2.59 -4.31 0.32
CA ARG A 43 -3.68 -3.89 1.17
C ARG A 43 -3.17 -3.66 2.58
N ILE A 44 -3.78 -2.76 3.31
CA ILE A 44 -3.40 -2.47 4.67
C ILE A 44 -3.95 -3.56 5.56
N ILE A 45 -3.08 -4.23 6.29
CA ILE A 45 -3.48 -5.31 7.16
C ILE A 45 -3.41 -4.91 8.64
N GLU A 46 -2.74 -3.85 8.96
CA GLU A 46 -2.63 -3.41 10.32
C GLU A 46 -2.35 -1.92 10.40
N ILE A 47 -2.90 -1.21 11.36
CA ILE A 47 -2.67 0.21 11.54
C ILE A 47 -2.44 0.44 13.02
N TYR A 48 -1.37 1.13 13.38
CA TYR A 48 -1.17 1.52 14.74
C TYR A 48 -0.49 2.88 14.79
N GLU A 49 -1.07 3.80 15.52
CA GLU A 49 -0.60 5.16 15.65
C GLU A 49 -0.62 5.79 14.25
N ASP A 50 0.50 6.18 13.74
CA ASP A 50 0.56 6.77 12.42
C ASP A 50 1.26 5.84 11.44
N LYS A 51 1.33 4.52 11.74
CA LYS A 51 1.99 3.57 10.86
C LYS A 51 0.99 2.61 10.28
N ALA A 52 1.21 2.22 9.08
CA ALA A 52 0.37 1.22 8.42
C ALA A 52 1.26 0.08 7.91
N VAL A 53 0.85 -1.15 8.15
CA VAL A 53 1.54 -2.32 7.63
C VAL A 53 0.74 -2.79 6.44
N ILE A 54 1.39 -2.95 5.32
CA ILE A 54 0.74 -3.26 4.06
C ILE A 54 1.30 -4.54 3.49
N GLN A 55 0.42 -5.45 3.09
CA GLN A 55 0.84 -6.67 2.45
C GLN A 55 0.82 -6.45 0.95
N VAL A 56 1.96 -6.62 0.30
CA VAL A 56 2.08 -6.42 -1.14
C VAL A 56 1.79 -7.74 -1.81
N PHE A 57 0.74 -7.80 -2.60
CA PHE A 57 0.29 -9.07 -3.18
C PHE A 57 1.33 -9.75 -4.04
N GLU A 58 2.12 -9.01 -4.76
CA GLU A 58 3.11 -9.59 -5.63
C GLU A 58 4.48 -9.69 -4.97
N GLY A 59 4.58 -9.37 -3.72
CA GLY A 59 5.88 -9.38 -3.04
C GLY A 59 6.60 -8.05 -3.21
N THR A 60 7.69 -7.87 -2.53
CA THR A 60 8.35 -6.58 -2.48
C THR A 60 9.61 -6.51 -3.34
N ASP A 61 9.81 -7.46 -4.27
CA ASP A 61 10.98 -7.47 -5.11
C ASP A 61 11.00 -6.18 -5.93
N GLY A 62 12.11 -5.54 -5.97
CA GLY A 62 12.27 -4.32 -6.75
C GLY A 62 11.79 -3.05 -6.05
N MET A 63 11.22 -3.15 -4.86
CA MET A 63 10.82 -1.98 -4.14
C MET A 63 11.98 -1.44 -3.32
N SER A 64 12.08 -0.15 -3.19
CA SER A 64 13.15 0.45 -2.39
C SER A 64 12.56 1.38 -1.36
N LEU A 65 13.27 1.54 -0.25
CA LEU A 65 12.78 2.36 0.82
C LEU A 65 12.70 3.83 0.44
N GLY A 66 13.54 4.27 -0.41
CA GLY A 66 13.60 5.70 -0.72
C GLY A 66 12.84 6.14 -1.95
N ASN A 67 12.61 5.25 -2.89
CA ASN A 67 12.07 5.64 -4.17
C ASN A 67 10.70 5.09 -4.51
N THR A 68 10.10 4.36 -3.61
CA THR A 68 8.78 3.81 -3.87
C THR A 68 7.72 4.84 -3.48
N HIS A 69 6.81 5.13 -4.40
CA HIS A 69 5.71 6.02 -4.11
C HIS A 69 4.49 5.19 -3.71
N THR A 70 3.87 5.52 -2.61
CA THR A 70 2.73 4.80 -2.09
C THR A 70 1.49 5.65 -2.18
N ARG A 71 0.44 5.14 -2.78
CA ARG A 71 -0.79 5.89 -2.98
C ARG A 71 -1.94 5.14 -2.34
N LEU A 72 -2.64 5.78 -1.42
CA LEU A 72 -3.79 5.20 -0.77
C LEU A 72 -5.02 5.50 -1.63
N THR A 73 -5.78 4.50 -1.97
CA THR A 73 -6.86 4.67 -2.93
C THR A 73 -8.20 4.93 -2.31
N ALA A 74 -8.31 4.77 -1.00
CA ALA A 74 -9.58 4.93 -0.29
C ALA A 74 -10.60 3.87 -0.70
N VAL A 75 -10.16 2.77 -1.29
CA VAL A 75 -11.04 1.68 -1.69
C VAL A 75 -10.74 0.48 -0.83
N SER A 76 -11.77 -0.11 -0.23
CA SER A 76 -11.59 -1.25 0.63
C SER A 76 -11.47 -2.52 -0.19
N TYR A 77 -10.60 -3.41 0.22
CA TYR A 77 -10.37 -4.66 -0.48
C TYR A 77 -11.67 -5.45 -0.54
N THR A 78 -12.46 -5.42 0.52
CA THR A 78 -13.67 -6.20 0.53
C THR A 78 -14.67 -5.67 -0.50
N HIS A 79 -14.54 -4.45 -0.90
CA HIS A 79 -15.46 -3.94 -1.88
C HIS A 79 -15.04 -4.30 -3.29
N LEU A 80 -13.79 -4.64 -3.47
CA LEU A 80 -13.32 -4.93 -4.78
C LEU A 80 -13.88 -6.20 -5.33
N THR A 81 -14.34 -7.04 -4.48
CA THR A 81 -14.69 -8.32 -4.97
C THR A 81 -16.02 -8.32 -5.57
N LEU A 82 -16.83 -7.44 -5.31
CA LEU A 82 -18.05 -7.43 -5.80
C LEU A 82 -18.35 -7.35 -7.11
N PRO A 83 -17.96 -6.51 -7.72
CA PRO A 83 -18.36 -6.21 -8.95
C PRO A 83 -18.36 -7.27 -9.81
N THR A 84 -17.71 -8.04 -9.59
CA THR A 84 -17.55 -8.93 -10.45
C THR A 84 -18.68 -9.50 -10.86
N THR A 85 -19.48 -9.51 -10.32
CA THR A 85 -20.43 -10.19 -10.72
C THR A 85 -21.10 -9.66 -11.57
N SER A 86 -21.13 -9.05 -11.69
CA SER A 86 -21.80 -8.68 -12.55
C SER A 86 -21.72 -8.64 -13.23
#